data_af056607cd57d15e1873590cedc2bb66
#
_entry.id   af056607cd57d15e1873590cedc2bb66
#
_cell.length_a   1.000
_cell.length_b   1.000
_cell.length_c   1.000
_cell.angle_alpha   90.00
_cell.angle_beta   90.00
_cell.angle_gamma   90.00
#
_symmetry.space_group_name_H-M   'P 1'
#
loop_
_entity.id
_entity.type
_entity.pdbx_description
1 polymer ?
#
loop_
_entity_poly.entity_id
_entity_poly.type
_entity_poly.pdbx_seq_one_letter_code
_entity_poly.pdbx_strand_id
1 'polypeptide(L)'
;MENPNAITHIKSIAEYNDRFGIETLHPLVTVIDFSKCPLVRHHRNMFDFYVVFIKDVKCGDMIYGKQTYDYQEGTIVTLGPGQVVGCVDNGELFQPKGYALCFHPDLIHGTSLGRHIREYSFFSYDVHEALHISERERHVIDDCLMQIKQELEHNIDRMSKRLITKNIELFLDYCLRFYERQFITREHVNQDILTQFEHLLDTYYTSGRAQREGLPSVKFCASELHLSPNYFGDLIKKETGKTATEHIQNYLINQSKELILDPTQSISQVAYSLGFQYPQHFTRMFKRIVGQTPNEYRKAQ
;
A
#
# COMPACT_ATOMS: atom_id res chain seq x y z
N MET A 1 7.02 22.49 27.10
CA MET A 1 7.72 21.97 25.88
C MET A 1 6.80 20.95 25.27
N GLU A 2 6.34 21.18 24.05
CA GLU A 2 5.54 20.20 23.33
C GLU A 2 6.39 18.95 23.03
N ASN A 3 5.76 17.78 23.13
CA ASN A 3 6.45 16.53 22.85
C ASN A 3 6.79 16.47 21.35
N PRO A 4 8.07 16.44 20.92
CA PRO A 4 8.45 16.44 19.51
C PRO A 4 7.93 15.20 18.74
N ASN A 5 7.49 14.18 19.45
CA ASN A 5 6.89 12.96 18.91
C ASN A 5 5.36 12.97 18.93
N ALA A 6 4.72 14.08 19.33
CA ALA A 6 3.26 14.14 19.37
C ALA A 6 2.66 13.95 17.96
N ILE A 7 1.64 13.12 17.87
CA ILE A 7 0.85 12.96 16.65
C ILE A 7 -0.32 13.90 16.72
N THR A 8 -0.43 14.79 15.74
CA THR A 8 -1.57 15.69 15.63
C THR A 8 -2.68 15.02 14.81
N HIS A 9 -3.86 14.88 15.40
CA HIS A 9 -5.02 14.32 14.73
C HIS A 9 -5.81 15.44 14.03
N ILE A 10 -5.89 15.38 12.72
CA ILE A 10 -6.57 16.36 11.86
C ILE A 10 -7.87 15.72 11.36
N LYS A 11 -9.00 16.25 11.82
CA LYS A 11 -10.31 15.63 11.63
C LYS A 11 -11.08 16.15 10.42
N SER A 12 -10.76 17.36 9.96
CA SER A 12 -11.51 17.97 8.85
C SER A 12 -10.59 18.71 7.87
N ILE A 13 -11.11 18.91 6.67
CA ILE A 13 -10.47 19.72 5.62
C ILE A 13 -10.25 21.16 6.09
N ALA A 14 -11.24 21.75 6.78
CA ALA A 14 -11.14 23.11 7.30
C ALA A 14 -9.98 23.25 8.29
N GLU A 15 -9.87 22.32 9.26
CA GLU A 15 -8.76 22.31 10.23
C GLU A 15 -7.39 22.22 9.53
N TYR A 16 -7.30 21.46 8.43
CA TYR A 16 -6.05 21.35 7.68
C TYR A 16 -5.74 22.62 6.88
N ASN A 17 -6.74 23.23 6.24
CA ASN A 17 -6.59 24.49 5.52
C ASN A 17 -6.17 25.65 6.44
N ASP A 18 -6.78 25.72 7.63
CA ASP A 18 -6.48 26.77 8.63
C ASP A 18 -5.01 26.82 9.03
N ARG A 19 -4.32 25.66 9.06
CA ARG A 19 -2.88 25.61 9.37
C ARG A 19 -2.01 26.33 8.34
N PHE A 20 -2.49 26.45 7.13
CA PHE A 20 -1.79 27.11 6.02
C PHE A 20 -2.40 28.49 5.71
N GLY A 21 -3.41 28.93 6.46
CA GLY A 21 -4.12 30.18 6.19
C GLY A 21 -4.89 30.16 4.88
N ILE A 22 -5.39 28.99 4.47
CA ILE A 22 -6.11 28.77 3.20
C ILE A 22 -7.61 28.80 3.47
N GLU A 23 -8.34 29.55 2.63
CA GLU A 23 -9.80 29.55 2.66
C GLU A 23 -10.37 28.18 2.29
N THR A 24 -11.38 27.73 3.06
CA THR A 24 -12.05 26.45 2.80
C THR A 24 -13.21 26.66 1.83
N LEU A 25 -12.96 26.42 0.53
CA LEU A 25 -13.97 26.56 -0.53
C LEU A 25 -15.00 25.43 -0.50
N HIS A 26 -14.61 24.23 -0.05
CA HIS A 26 -15.50 23.07 0.07
C HIS A 26 -15.18 22.28 1.34
N PRO A 27 -16.19 21.88 2.16
CA PRO A 27 -15.93 21.25 3.46
C PRO A 27 -15.32 19.84 3.37
N LEU A 28 -15.44 19.17 2.24
CA LEU A 28 -15.05 17.76 2.07
C LEU A 28 -13.89 17.53 1.10
N VAL A 29 -13.37 18.57 0.45
CA VAL A 29 -12.23 18.45 -0.47
C VAL A 29 -11.45 19.74 -0.57
N THR A 30 -10.13 19.64 -0.74
CA THR A 30 -9.24 20.78 -1.01
C THR A 30 -8.06 20.37 -1.88
N VAL A 31 -7.54 21.31 -2.66
CA VAL A 31 -6.24 21.23 -3.34
C VAL A 31 -5.35 22.34 -2.81
N ILE A 32 -4.29 21.97 -2.11
CA ILE A 32 -3.34 22.88 -1.50
C ILE A 32 -2.11 23.02 -2.40
N ASP A 33 -1.76 24.23 -2.77
CA ASP A 33 -0.49 24.59 -3.40
C ASP A 33 0.50 25.04 -2.32
N PHE A 34 1.41 24.18 -1.93
CA PHE A 34 2.35 24.46 -0.85
C PHE A 34 3.33 25.57 -1.16
N SER A 35 3.55 25.93 -2.44
CA SER A 35 4.41 27.06 -2.79
C SER A 35 3.86 28.40 -2.33
N LYS A 36 2.53 28.47 -2.06
CA LYS A 36 1.82 29.64 -1.57
C LYS A 36 1.60 29.65 -0.07
N CYS A 37 2.01 28.58 0.61
CA CYS A 37 1.83 28.42 2.04
C CYS A 37 2.97 29.08 2.82
N PRO A 38 2.75 29.45 4.10
CA PRO A 38 3.82 29.91 4.98
C PRO A 38 4.84 28.79 5.27
N LEU A 39 5.99 29.18 5.82
CA LEU A 39 6.95 28.24 6.38
C LEU A 39 6.29 27.45 7.51
N VAL A 40 6.52 26.14 7.52
CA VAL A 40 5.95 25.24 8.54
C VAL A 40 7.04 24.45 9.25
N ARG A 41 6.71 23.93 10.43
CA ARG A 41 7.54 22.95 11.13
C ARG A 41 7.16 21.53 10.72
N HIS A 42 8.09 20.62 10.94
CA HIS A 42 7.81 19.19 10.80
C HIS A 42 6.84 18.74 11.91
N HIS A 43 5.81 18.00 11.52
CA HIS A 43 4.85 17.39 12.44
C HIS A 43 4.51 15.97 11.98
N ARG A 44 4.15 15.14 12.94
CA ARG A 44 3.49 13.87 12.66
C ARG A 44 1.98 14.08 12.69
N ASN A 45 1.31 13.78 11.59
CA ASN A 45 -0.12 14.00 11.44
C ASN A 45 -0.84 12.67 11.20
N MET A 46 -2.06 12.55 11.71
CA MET A 46 -3.02 11.51 11.39
C MET A 46 -4.27 12.20 10.85
N PHE A 47 -4.76 11.76 9.70
CA PHE A 47 -5.89 12.38 9.00
C PHE A 47 -7.11 11.46 9.03
N ASP A 48 -8.33 12.03 9.21
CA ASP A 48 -9.59 11.28 9.05
C ASP A 48 -10.08 11.25 7.58
N PHE A 49 -9.25 11.71 6.65
CA PHE A 49 -9.56 11.81 5.23
C PHE A 49 -8.38 11.31 4.37
N TYR A 50 -8.66 11.07 3.10
CA TYR A 50 -7.62 10.69 2.12
C TYR A 50 -6.74 11.88 1.79
N VAL A 51 -5.44 11.64 1.71
CA VAL A 51 -4.44 12.66 1.32
C VAL A 51 -3.54 12.10 0.24
N VAL A 52 -3.33 12.90 -0.80
CA VAL A 52 -2.35 12.61 -1.85
C VAL A 52 -1.38 13.79 -1.90
N PHE A 53 -0.14 13.55 -1.51
CA PHE A 53 0.94 14.53 -1.62
C PHE A 53 1.68 14.33 -2.95
N ILE A 54 1.79 15.39 -3.72
CA ILE A 54 2.62 15.47 -4.92
C ILE A 54 3.79 16.38 -4.58
N LYS A 55 4.99 15.83 -4.45
CA LYS A 55 6.18 16.52 -3.97
C LYS A 55 7.12 16.88 -5.10
N ASP A 56 7.64 18.11 -5.06
CA ASP A 56 8.57 18.67 -6.06
C ASP A 56 9.99 18.84 -5.52
N VAL A 57 10.23 18.55 -4.24
CA VAL A 57 11.53 18.74 -3.58
C VAL A 57 11.82 17.59 -2.66
N LYS A 58 13.10 17.33 -2.45
CA LYS A 58 13.58 16.56 -1.29
C LYS A 58 13.11 17.29 -0.01
N CYS A 59 11.99 16.86 0.52
CA CYS A 59 11.61 17.23 1.88
C CYS A 59 12.37 16.31 2.78
N GLY A 60 13.42 16.73 3.48
CA GLY A 60 14.21 15.97 4.45
C GLY A 60 13.78 14.52 4.74
N ASP A 61 14.56 13.76 5.35
CA ASP A 61 14.28 12.35 5.62
C ASP A 61 12.94 12.15 6.30
N MET A 62 11.93 11.68 5.58
CA MET A 62 10.65 11.29 6.20
C MET A 62 10.84 9.99 6.95
N ILE A 63 10.63 10.05 8.26
CA ILE A 63 10.65 8.86 9.12
C ILE A 63 9.29 8.16 9.02
N TYR A 64 9.29 6.93 8.54
CA TYR A 64 8.18 6.02 8.68
C TYR A 64 8.65 4.80 9.50
N GLY A 65 8.12 4.63 10.68
CA GLY A 65 8.61 3.62 11.61
C GLY A 65 10.07 3.87 12.01
N LYS A 66 11.01 3.01 11.59
CA LYS A 66 12.44 3.10 11.88
C LYS A 66 13.31 3.45 10.67
N GLN A 67 12.72 3.66 9.49
CA GLN A 67 13.47 3.89 8.24
C GLN A 67 13.29 5.31 7.73
N THR A 68 14.40 5.87 7.24
CA THR A 68 14.50 7.21 6.66
C THR A 68 14.58 7.10 5.15
N TYR A 69 13.77 7.86 4.41
CA TYR A 69 13.74 7.81 2.95
C TYR A 69 14.02 9.15 2.31
N ASP A 70 14.93 9.15 1.34
CA ASP A 70 15.23 10.27 0.46
C ASP A 70 14.23 10.29 -0.71
N TYR A 71 13.36 11.31 -0.74
CA TYR A 71 12.39 11.50 -1.84
C TYR A 71 13.04 12.27 -2.98
N GLN A 72 12.97 11.68 -4.19
CA GLN A 72 13.33 12.39 -5.41
C GLN A 72 12.19 13.34 -5.84
N GLU A 73 12.53 14.34 -6.66
CA GLU A 73 11.54 15.23 -7.30
C GLU A 73 10.53 14.42 -8.11
N GLY A 74 9.25 14.81 -8.04
CA GLY A 74 8.19 14.10 -8.78
C GLY A 74 7.67 12.84 -8.10
N THR A 75 7.55 12.84 -6.79
CA THR A 75 7.05 11.71 -6.00
C THR A 75 5.61 11.94 -5.54
N ILE A 76 4.75 10.92 -5.69
CA ILE A 76 3.40 10.91 -5.14
C ILE A 76 3.35 9.96 -3.95
N VAL A 77 2.86 10.47 -2.81
CA VAL A 77 2.61 9.73 -1.57
C VAL A 77 1.13 9.77 -1.26
N THR A 78 0.53 8.63 -1.05
CA THR A 78 -0.91 8.49 -0.77
C THR A 78 -1.14 7.98 0.64
N LEU A 79 -2.17 8.49 1.29
CA LEU A 79 -2.54 8.14 2.67
C LEU A 79 -4.04 7.91 2.75
N GLY A 80 -4.43 6.78 3.28
CA GLY A 80 -5.81 6.52 3.69
C GLY A 80 -6.12 7.13 5.07
N PRO A 81 -7.42 7.27 5.42
CA PRO A 81 -7.83 7.73 6.74
C PRO A 81 -7.22 6.88 7.87
N GLY A 82 -6.77 7.54 8.95
CA GLY A 82 -6.19 6.89 10.13
C GLY A 82 -4.69 6.57 10.03
N GLN A 83 -4.05 6.79 8.90
CA GLN A 83 -2.60 6.60 8.77
C GLN A 83 -1.83 7.81 9.34
N VAL A 84 -0.69 7.50 9.95
CA VAL A 84 0.22 8.51 10.52
C VAL A 84 1.37 8.77 9.55
N VAL A 85 1.61 10.03 9.23
CA VAL A 85 2.70 10.48 8.37
C VAL A 85 3.37 11.72 8.93
N GLY A 86 4.61 11.94 8.58
CA GLY A 86 5.38 13.13 8.91
C GLY A 86 6.72 12.81 9.55
N CYS A 87 7.44 13.88 9.86
CA CYS A 87 8.76 13.80 10.48
C CYS A 87 8.69 14.29 11.92
N VAL A 88 9.67 13.88 12.73
CA VAL A 88 9.87 14.44 14.07
C VAL A 88 10.29 15.90 13.91
N ASP A 89 9.69 16.78 14.70
CA ASP A 89 10.05 18.20 14.69
C ASP A 89 11.50 18.38 15.17
N ASN A 90 12.35 18.88 14.29
CA ASN A 90 13.75 19.24 14.57
C ASN A 90 13.90 20.73 14.97
N GLY A 91 12.77 21.46 15.08
CA GLY A 91 12.74 22.88 15.41
C GLY A 91 12.98 23.82 14.24
N GLU A 92 13.28 23.30 13.04
CA GLU A 92 13.52 24.10 11.84
C GLU A 92 12.23 24.37 11.05
N LEU A 93 12.14 25.57 10.48
CA LEU A 93 11.09 25.91 9.53
C LEU A 93 11.52 25.55 8.12
N PHE A 94 10.63 24.95 7.34
CA PHE A 94 10.88 24.65 5.95
C PHE A 94 9.72 25.13 5.05
N GLN A 95 10.02 25.38 3.77
CA GLN A 95 9.02 25.67 2.76
C GLN A 95 8.62 24.38 2.06
N PRO A 96 7.43 23.83 2.30
CA PRO A 96 6.95 22.70 1.52
C PRO A 96 6.72 23.15 0.07
N LYS A 97 6.91 22.25 -0.89
CA LYS A 97 6.66 22.48 -2.30
C LYS A 97 5.86 21.34 -2.90
N GLY A 98 5.12 21.65 -3.96
CA GLY A 98 4.21 20.71 -4.61
C GLY A 98 2.77 20.91 -4.17
N TYR A 99 1.97 19.87 -4.27
CA TYR A 99 0.52 19.94 -4.01
C TYR A 99 0.07 18.89 -3.02
N ALA A 100 -1.07 19.15 -2.34
CA ALA A 100 -1.85 18.13 -1.65
C ALA A 100 -3.29 18.15 -2.17
N LEU A 101 -3.77 16.97 -2.60
CA LEU A 101 -5.19 16.71 -2.79
C LEU A 101 -5.71 16.00 -1.55
N CYS A 102 -6.68 16.61 -0.87
CA CYS A 102 -7.32 16.03 0.32
C CYS A 102 -8.82 15.89 0.07
N PHE A 103 -9.39 14.70 0.37
CA PHE A 103 -10.83 14.49 0.24
C PHE A 103 -11.37 13.56 1.33
N HIS A 104 -12.49 13.97 1.93
CA HIS A 104 -13.13 13.24 3.01
C HIS A 104 -13.94 12.04 2.47
N PRO A 105 -14.04 10.91 3.20
CA PRO A 105 -14.88 9.77 2.80
C PRO A 105 -16.33 10.13 2.47
N ASP A 106 -16.93 11.10 3.15
CA ASP A 106 -18.31 11.54 2.91
C ASP A 106 -18.52 12.17 1.53
N LEU A 107 -17.46 12.74 0.93
CA LEU A 107 -17.52 13.25 -0.45
C LEU A 107 -17.86 12.14 -1.44
N ILE A 108 -17.23 11.00 -1.26
CA ILE A 108 -17.28 9.88 -2.21
C ILE A 108 -18.46 8.92 -1.95
N HIS A 109 -19.15 9.05 -0.81
CA HIS A 109 -20.32 8.22 -0.50
C HIS A 109 -21.40 8.32 -1.59
N GLY A 110 -21.85 7.14 -2.09
CA GLY A 110 -22.86 7.01 -3.14
C GLY A 110 -22.36 7.30 -4.56
N THR A 111 -21.07 7.57 -4.74
CA THR A 111 -20.46 7.81 -6.07
C THR A 111 -19.79 6.55 -6.63
N SER A 112 -19.39 6.61 -7.92
CA SER A 112 -18.53 5.57 -8.54
C SER A 112 -17.25 5.40 -7.76
N LEU A 113 -16.53 6.49 -7.49
CA LEU A 113 -15.29 6.48 -6.73
C LEU A 113 -15.44 5.78 -5.36
N GLY A 114 -16.55 6.06 -4.63
CA GLY A 114 -16.79 5.42 -3.33
C GLY A 114 -16.98 3.90 -3.41
N ARG A 115 -17.47 3.38 -4.55
CA ARG A 115 -17.58 1.92 -4.77
C ARG A 115 -16.22 1.28 -5.06
N HIS A 116 -15.32 1.99 -5.76
CA HIS A 116 -14.03 1.48 -6.23
C HIS A 116 -12.84 1.93 -5.38
N ILE A 117 -13.04 2.75 -4.33
CA ILE A 117 -11.94 3.30 -3.54
C ILE A 117 -10.99 2.24 -2.97
N ARG A 118 -11.49 1.04 -2.69
CA ARG A 118 -10.69 -0.08 -2.19
C ARG A 118 -9.82 -0.75 -3.25
N GLU A 119 -10.06 -0.49 -4.52
CA GLU A 119 -9.26 -1.00 -5.63
C GLU A 119 -7.94 -0.21 -5.78
N TYR A 120 -7.89 1.01 -5.24
CA TYR A 120 -6.68 1.81 -5.15
C TYR A 120 -5.84 1.38 -3.93
N SER A 121 -5.18 0.20 -4.06
CA SER A 121 -4.40 -0.45 -2.99
C SER A 121 -3.27 0.43 -2.45
N PHE A 122 -2.78 1.36 -3.26
CA PHE A 122 -1.69 2.28 -2.93
C PHE A 122 -2.01 3.24 -1.76
N PHE A 123 -3.28 3.44 -1.40
CA PHE A 123 -3.62 4.14 -0.15
C PHE A 123 -3.20 3.38 1.13
N SER A 124 -2.79 2.13 0.99
CA SER A 124 -2.31 1.28 2.08
C SER A 124 -0.83 0.89 1.92
N TYR A 125 -0.13 1.51 0.97
CA TYR A 125 1.31 1.34 0.80
C TYR A 125 2.08 2.14 1.83
N ASP A 126 3.30 1.70 2.12
CA ASP A 126 4.22 2.46 2.95
C ASP A 126 4.82 3.63 2.15
N VAL A 127 5.28 4.66 2.86
CA VAL A 127 5.79 5.88 2.23
C VAL A 127 7.00 5.63 1.32
N HIS A 128 7.80 4.61 1.61
CA HIS A 128 8.94 4.21 0.76
C HIS A 128 8.54 3.47 -0.53
N GLU A 129 7.29 3.06 -0.61
CA GLU A 129 6.69 2.47 -1.80
C GLU A 129 6.01 3.55 -2.67
N ALA A 130 6.38 4.80 -2.48
CA ALA A 130 5.83 5.94 -3.18
C ALA A 130 5.94 5.83 -4.71
N LEU A 131 5.01 6.44 -5.40
CA LEU A 131 5.00 6.49 -6.85
C LEU A 131 5.99 7.55 -7.34
N HIS A 132 6.95 7.13 -8.17
CA HIS A 132 7.85 8.03 -8.88
C HIS A 132 7.29 8.29 -10.28
N ILE A 133 7.09 9.55 -10.61
CA ILE A 133 6.52 9.96 -11.88
C ILE A 133 7.57 10.68 -12.75
N SER A 134 7.47 10.46 -14.07
CA SER A 134 8.23 11.19 -15.06
C SER A 134 7.66 12.62 -15.23
N GLU A 135 8.41 13.52 -15.85
CA GLU A 135 7.94 14.87 -16.18
C GLU A 135 6.65 14.86 -17.01
N ARG A 136 6.53 13.95 -17.97
CA ARG A 136 5.32 13.79 -18.78
C ARG A 136 4.12 13.33 -17.95
N GLU A 137 4.32 12.40 -17.04
CA GLU A 137 3.28 11.91 -16.13
C GLU A 137 2.88 13.00 -15.13
N ARG A 138 3.85 13.84 -14.72
CA ARG A 138 3.61 14.99 -13.88
C ARG A 138 2.62 15.97 -14.52
N HIS A 139 2.78 16.31 -15.79
CA HIS A 139 1.84 17.18 -16.49
C HIS A 139 0.41 16.63 -16.45
N VAL A 140 0.24 15.32 -16.65
CA VAL A 140 -1.10 14.67 -16.57
C VAL A 140 -1.71 14.83 -15.17
N ILE A 141 -0.92 14.65 -14.12
CA ILE A 141 -1.34 14.82 -12.72
C ILE A 141 -1.72 16.28 -12.44
N ASP A 142 -0.90 17.23 -12.90
CA ASP A 142 -1.15 18.65 -12.70
C ASP A 142 -2.43 19.10 -13.42
N ASP A 143 -2.70 18.61 -14.64
CA ASP A 143 -3.95 18.88 -15.35
C ASP A 143 -5.17 18.40 -14.59
N CYS A 144 -5.13 17.17 -14.01
CA CYS A 144 -6.21 16.66 -13.20
C CYS A 144 -6.43 17.50 -11.92
N LEU A 145 -5.36 17.93 -11.26
CA LEU A 145 -5.46 18.81 -10.08
C LEU A 145 -6.06 20.17 -10.43
N MET A 146 -5.66 20.74 -11.56
CA MET A 146 -6.19 22.03 -12.02
C MET A 146 -7.69 21.93 -12.33
N GLN A 147 -8.18 20.83 -12.90
CA GLN A 147 -9.61 20.62 -13.12
C GLN A 147 -10.39 20.56 -11.80
N ILE A 148 -9.85 19.84 -10.79
CA ILE A 148 -10.48 19.80 -9.47
C ILE A 148 -10.49 21.21 -8.85
N LYS A 149 -9.38 21.94 -8.92
CA LYS A 149 -9.28 23.28 -8.36
C LYS A 149 -10.24 24.27 -9.03
N GLN A 150 -10.35 24.25 -10.34
CA GLN A 150 -11.30 25.10 -11.09
C GLN A 150 -12.74 24.83 -10.64
N GLU A 151 -13.11 23.55 -10.45
CA GLU A 151 -14.44 23.20 -9.98
C GLU A 151 -14.71 23.67 -8.55
N LEU A 152 -13.69 23.69 -7.67
CA LEU A 152 -13.81 24.23 -6.31
C LEU A 152 -13.95 25.74 -6.28
N GLU A 153 -13.43 26.47 -7.27
CA GLU A 153 -13.55 27.92 -7.39
C GLU A 153 -14.88 28.37 -8.00
N HIS A 154 -15.67 27.43 -8.59
CA HIS A 154 -17.02 27.69 -9.07
C HIS A 154 -18.05 27.66 -7.94
N ASN A 155 -19.18 28.33 -8.15
CA ASN A 155 -20.31 28.24 -7.22
C ASN A 155 -20.79 26.79 -7.13
N ILE A 156 -20.99 26.28 -5.92
CA ILE A 156 -21.47 24.91 -5.67
C ILE A 156 -22.88 24.76 -6.25
N ASP A 157 -23.04 23.78 -7.14
CA ASP A 157 -24.30 23.39 -7.74
C ASP A 157 -24.56 21.88 -7.65
N ARG A 158 -25.63 21.41 -8.31
CA ARG A 158 -26.00 19.98 -8.29
C ARG A 158 -25.00 19.06 -8.98
N MET A 159 -24.15 19.60 -9.87
CA MET A 159 -23.15 18.84 -10.61
C MET A 159 -21.77 18.84 -9.95
N SER A 160 -21.50 19.80 -9.05
CA SER A 160 -20.16 19.97 -8.44
C SER A 160 -19.65 18.69 -7.78
N LYS A 161 -20.44 18.05 -6.92
CA LYS A 161 -20.06 16.77 -6.31
C LYS A 161 -19.68 15.71 -7.36
N ARG A 162 -20.47 15.62 -8.45
CA ARG A 162 -20.23 14.64 -9.50
C ARG A 162 -18.97 14.95 -10.29
N LEU A 163 -18.73 16.20 -10.66
CA LEU A 163 -17.56 16.63 -11.43
C LEU A 163 -16.29 16.48 -10.58
N ILE A 164 -16.31 16.94 -9.34
CA ILE A 164 -15.17 16.80 -8.40
C ILE A 164 -14.80 15.32 -8.23
N THR A 165 -15.78 14.46 -7.92
CA THR A 165 -15.49 13.02 -7.69
C THR A 165 -15.05 12.30 -8.96
N LYS A 166 -15.49 12.71 -10.15
CA LYS A 166 -15.02 12.14 -11.42
C LYS A 166 -13.58 12.58 -11.74
N ASN A 167 -13.22 13.81 -11.46
CA ASN A 167 -11.84 14.29 -11.64
C ASN A 167 -10.90 13.61 -10.64
N ILE A 168 -11.32 13.38 -9.38
CA ILE A 168 -10.55 12.60 -8.40
C ILE A 168 -10.39 11.15 -8.88
N GLU A 169 -11.47 10.52 -9.35
CA GLU A 169 -11.44 9.15 -9.88
C GLU A 169 -10.43 9.04 -11.04
N LEU A 170 -10.49 9.96 -12.01
CA LEU A 170 -9.54 10.02 -13.13
C LEU A 170 -8.09 10.21 -12.66
N PHE A 171 -7.86 11.10 -11.70
CA PHE A 171 -6.55 11.31 -11.10
C PHE A 171 -6.01 10.01 -10.48
N LEU A 172 -6.82 9.28 -9.72
CA LEU A 172 -6.44 8.02 -9.07
C LEU A 172 -6.20 6.90 -10.09
N ASP A 173 -6.98 6.86 -11.18
CA ASP A 173 -6.78 5.91 -12.29
C ASP A 173 -5.41 6.14 -12.97
N TYR A 174 -5.00 7.41 -13.16
CA TYR A 174 -3.65 7.71 -13.64
C TYR A 174 -2.57 7.27 -12.65
N CYS A 175 -2.75 7.49 -11.35
CA CYS A 175 -1.83 6.99 -10.33
C CYS A 175 -1.69 5.45 -10.40
N LEU A 176 -2.82 4.73 -10.53
CA LEU A 176 -2.82 3.27 -10.68
C LEU A 176 -2.02 2.83 -11.91
N ARG A 177 -2.27 3.46 -13.07
CA ARG A 177 -1.53 3.21 -14.31
C ARG A 177 -0.02 3.45 -14.17
N PHE A 178 0.36 4.50 -13.44
CA PHE A 178 1.77 4.84 -13.24
C PHE A 178 2.45 3.88 -12.24
N TYR A 179 1.73 3.37 -11.23
CA TYR A 179 2.22 2.26 -10.41
C TYR A 179 2.43 0.99 -11.23
N GLU A 180 1.50 0.64 -12.13
CA GLU A 180 1.68 -0.51 -13.03
C GLU A 180 2.93 -0.36 -13.90
N ARG A 181 3.18 0.83 -14.47
CA ARG A 181 4.42 1.14 -15.19
C ARG A 181 5.64 1.01 -14.27
N GLN A 182 5.56 1.54 -13.02
CA GLN A 182 6.67 1.48 -12.06
C GLN A 182 7.04 0.03 -11.71
N PHE A 183 6.07 -0.86 -11.54
CA PHE A 183 6.33 -2.29 -11.35
C PHE A 183 7.08 -2.90 -12.56
N ILE A 184 6.67 -2.56 -13.80
CA ILE A 184 7.35 -3.05 -15.00
C ILE A 184 8.79 -2.52 -15.09
N THR A 185 9.01 -1.24 -14.85
CA THR A 185 10.35 -0.61 -14.99
C THR A 185 11.32 -1.01 -13.87
N ARG A 186 10.84 -1.58 -12.78
CA ARG A 186 11.64 -2.09 -11.65
C ARG A 186 11.81 -3.62 -11.69
N GLU A 187 11.66 -4.24 -12.84
CA GLU A 187 11.69 -5.70 -13.02
C GLU A 187 12.87 -6.38 -12.31
N HIS A 188 14.09 -5.86 -12.40
CA HIS A 188 15.25 -6.44 -11.71
C HIS A 188 15.09 -6.41 -10.19
N VAL A 189 14.65 -5.29 -9.62
CA VAL A 189 14.41 -5.17 -8.16
C VAL A 189 13.28 -6.10 -7.72
N ASN A 190 12.24 -6.22 -8.53
CA ASN A 190 11.10 -7.09 -8.26
C ASN A 190 11.49 -8.58 -8.31
N GLN A 191 12.34 -8.98 -9.27
CA GLN A 191 12.88 -10.34 -9.34
C GLN A 191 13.76 -10.66 -8.12
N ASP A 192 14.55 -9.70 -7.64
CA ASP A 192 15.32 -9.85 -6.40
C ASP A 192 14.38 -10.08 -5.20
N ILE A 193 13.28 -9.34 -5.11
CA ILE A 193 12.28 -9.52 -4.04
C ILE A 193 11.61 -10.90 -4.14
N LEU A 194 11.26 -11.34 -5.35
CA LEU A 194 10.68 -12.67 -5.56
C LEU A 194 11.67 -13.77 -5.12
N THR A 195 12.94 -13.65 -5.48
CA THR A 195 14.00 -14.58 -5.07
C THR A 195 14.17 -14.59 -3.54
N GLN A 196 14.18 -13.41 -2.90
CA GLN A 196 14.23 -13.30 -1.44
C GLN A 196 13.01 -13.92 -0.77
N PHE A 197 11.82 -13.76 -1.36
CA PHE A 197 10.59 -14.38 -0.87
C PHE A 197 10.65 -15.91 -0.94
N GLU A 198 11.11 -16.48 -2.04
CA GLU A 198 11.28 -17.92 -2.18
C GLU A 198 12.31 -18.47 -1.18
N HIS A 199 13.41 -17.77 -0.98
CA HIS A 199 14.41 -18.12 0.03
C HIS A 199 13.86 -18.00 1.46
N LEU A 200 13.03 -17.00 1.73
CA LEU A 200 12.35 -16.85 3.02
C LEU A 200 11.43 -18.05 3.30
N LEU A 201 10.64 -18.49 2.32
CA LEU A 201 9.79 -19.67 2.45
C LEU A 201 10.63 -20.92 2.69
N ASP A 202 11.72 -21.13 1.93
CA ASP A 202 12.61 -22.27 2.13
C ASP A 202 13.18 -22.30 3.55
N THR A 203 13.71 -21.19 4.01
CA THR A 203 14.25 -21.04 5.36
C THR A 203 13.18 -21.27 6.43
N TYR A 204 11.96 -20.78 6.22
CA TYR A 204 10.86 -20.93 7.17
C TYR A 204 10.49 -22.39 7.41
N TYR A 205 10.43 -23.18 6.33
CA TYR A 205 10.10 -24.60 6.42
C TYR A 205 11.27 -25.46 6.87
N THR A 206 12.49 -25.23 6.37
CA THR A 206 13.67 -26.02 6.73
C THR A 206 14.11 -25.81 8.19
N SER A 207 13.91 -24.61 8.74
CA SER A 207 14.21 -24.32 10.17
C SER A 207 13.23 -24.92 11.19
N GLY A 208 12.16 -25.56 10.71
CA GLY A 208 11.08 -26.07 11.56
C GLY A 208 10.21 -24.97 12.19
N ARG A 209 10.31 -23.74 11.70
CA ARG A 209 9.52 -22.61 12.18
C ARG A 209 8.01 -22.85 11.93
N ALA A 210 7.68 -23.48 10.80
CA ALA A 210 6.31 -23.84 10.46
C ALA A 210 5.63 -24.70 11.55
N GLN A 211 6.34 -25.64 12.17
CA GLN A 211 5.79 -26.48 13.25
C GLN A 211 5.45 -25.68 14.52
N ARG A 212 6.20 -24.62 14.80
CA ARG A 212 6.03 -23.81 16.01
C ARG A 212 5.04 -22.66 15.84
N GLU A 213 5.06 -22.02 14.69
CA GLU A 213 4.33 -20.76 14.42
C GLU A 213 3.16 -20.94 13.45
N GLY A 214 3.05 -22.13 12.81
CA GLY A 214 2.01 -22.39 11.80
C GLY A 214 2.44 -21.92 10.40
N LEU A 215 1.45 -21.74 9.53
CA LEU A 215 1.69 -21.31 8.15
C LEU A 215 2.12 -19.83 8.09
N PRO A 216 3.13 -19.47 7.26
CA PRO A 216 3.51 -18.09 7.10
C PRO A 216 2.37 -17.27 6.47
N SER A 217 2.06 -16.13 7.05
CA SER A 217 1.07 -15.19 6.51
C SER A 217 1.72 -14.24 5.50
N VAL A 218 0.92 -13.68 4.59
CA VAL A 218 1.37 -12.61 3.67
C VAL A 218 1.96 -11.43 4.45
N LYS A 219 1.31 -11.05 5.57
CA LYS A 219 1.80 -9.97 6.44
C LYS A 219 3.18 -10.28 7.02
N PHE A 220 3.41 -11.51 7.45
CA PHE A 220 4.72 -11.96 7.96
C PHE A 220 5.76 -11.87 6.84
N CYS A 221 5.50 -12.44 5.66
CA CYS A 221 6.44 -12.42 4.54
C CYS A 221 6.79 -10.98 4.10
N ALA A 222 5.78 -10.13 3.99
CA ALA A 222 5.98 -8.72 3.67
C ALA A 222 6.86 -8.00 4.70
N SER A 223 6.60 -8.25 6.01
CA SER A 223 7.39 -7.64 7.09
C SER A 223 8.86 -8.08 7.07
N GLU A 224 9.16 -9.34 6.80
CA GLU A 224 10.53 -9.86 6.69
C GLU A 224 11.28 -9.25 5.47
N LEU A 225 10.52 -8.89 4.42
CA LEU A 225 11.05 -8.24 3.22
C LEU A 225 10.99 -6.70 3.30
N HIS A 226 10.60 -6.14 4.44
CA HIS A 226 10.47 -4.70 4.66
C HIS A 226 9.51 -4.00 3.70
N LEU A 227 8.41 -4.68 3.34
CA LEU A 227 7.36 -4.17 2.46
C LEU A 227 6.01 -4.11 3.17
N SER A 228 5.14 -3.22 2.71
CA SER A 228 3.73 -3.27 3.12
C SER A 228 3.03 -4.52 2.55
N PRO A 229 2.08 -5.12 3.27
CA PRO A 229 1.39 -6.33 2.79
C PRO A 229 0.68 -6.14 1.45
N ASN A 230 0.15 -4.94 1.18
CA ASN A 230 -0.56 -4.65 -0.06
C ASN A 230 0.42 -4.48 -1.23
N TYR A 231 1.49 -3.68 -1.07
CA TYR A 231 2.53 -3.55 -2.10
C TYR A 231 3.16 -4.91 -2.43
N PHE A 232 3.53 -5.69 -1.41
CA PHE A 232 4.06 -7.04 -1.59
C PHE A 232 3.07 -7.94 -2.34
N GLY A 233 1.78 -7.90 -1.99
CA GLY A 233 0.73 -8.67 -2.65
C GLY A 233 0.59 -8.31 -4.13
N ASP A 234 0.58 -7.01 -4.46
CA ASP A 234 0.47 -6.50 -5.83
C ASP A 234 1.73 -6.83 -6.65
N LEU A 235 2.92 -6.69 -6.04
CA LEU A 235 4.19 -7.07 -6.66
C LEU A 235 4.21 -8.56 -7.02
N ILE A 236 3.95 -9.45 -6.07
CA ILE A 236 3.96 -10.90 -6.32
C ILE A 236 2.94 -11.29 -7.38
N LYS A 237 1.73 -10.70 -7.34
CA LYS A 237 0.70 -10.94 -8.35
C LYS A 237 1.15 -10.49 -9.74
N LYS A 238 1.83 -9.36 -9.83
CA LYS A 238 2.35 -8.83 -11.11
C LYS A 238 3.45 -9.73 -11.68
N GLU A 239 4.42 -10.14 -10.86
CA GLU A 239 5.57 -10.95 -11.29
C GLU A 239 5.19 -12.40 -11.62
N THR A 240 4.23 -12.99 -10.87
CA THR A 240 3.93 -14.43 -10.97
C THR A 240 2.57 -14.76 -11.57
N GLY A 241 1.69 -13.75 -11.73
CA GLY A 241 0.29 -13.96 -12.11
C GLY A 241 -0.57 -14.57 -10.99
N LYS A 242 0.01 -14.85 -9.80
CA LYS A 242 -0.67 -15.47 -8.66
C LYS A 242 -0.62 -14.55 -7.45
N THR A 243 -1.64 -14.60 -6.60
CA THR A 243 -1.59 -13.89 -5.33
C THR A 243 -0.47 -14.43 -4.43
N ALA A 244 0.06 -13.61 -3.52
CA ALA A 244 1.07 -14.04 -2.55
C ALA A 244 0.59 -15.25 -1.71
N THR A 245 -0.71 -15.30 -1.37
CA THR A 245 -1.32 -16.44 -0.69
C THR A 245 -1.25 -17.72 -1.54
N GLU A 246 -1.59 -17.63 -2.82
CA GLU A 246 -1.51 -18.78 -3.73
C GLU A 246 -0.06 -19.24 -3.93
N HIS A 247 0.89 -18.30 -3.97
CA HIS A 247 2.31 -18.62 -4.08
C HIS A 247 2.80 -19.41 -2.87
N ILE A 248 2.48 -18.96 -1.64
CA ILE A 248 2.78 -19.68 -0.39
C ILE A 248 2.17 -21.07 -0.40
N GLN A 249 0.89 -21.21 -0.80
CA GLN A 249 0.20 -22.49 -0.87
C GLN A 249 0.81 -23.45 -1.88
N ASN A 250 1.16 -22.96 -3.07
CA ASN A 250 1.82 -23.76 -4.10
C ASN A 250 3.20 -24.23 -3.64
N TYR A 251 3.99 -23.36 -3.02
CA TYR A 251 5.29 -23.70 -2.45
C TYR A 251 5.14 -24.85 -1.44
N LEU A 252 4.24 -24.70 -0.49
CA LEU A 252 3.97 -25.69 0.57
C LEU A 252 3.52 -27.05 -0.03
N ILE A 253 2.63 -27.01 -1.01
CA ILE A 253 2.18 -28.26 -1.68
C ILE A 253 3.33 -28.94 -2.39
N ASN A 254 4.23 -28.19 -3.03
CA ASN A 254 5.40 -28.79 -3.68
C ASN A 254 6.34 -29.44 -2.65
N GLN A 255 6.62 -28.80 -1.54
CA GLN A 255 7.38 -29.39 -0.43
C GLN A 255 6.70 -30.65 0.13
N SER A 256 5.37 -30.61 0.26
CA SER A 256 4.61 -31.74 0.81
C SER A 256 4.67 -32.99 -0.06
N LYS A 257 4.85 -32.89 -1.37
CA LYS A 257 4.88 -34.04 -2.29
C LYS A 257 5.99 -35.02 -1.93
N GLU A 258 7.19 -34.51 -1.61
CA GLU A 258 8.32 -35.37 -1.20
C GLU A 258 8.05 -36.02 0.17
N LEU A 259 7.55 -35.25 1.14
CA LEU A 259 7.23 -35.75 2.48
C LEU A 259 6.12 -36.80 2.47
N ILE A 260 5.13 -36.66 1.59
CA ILE A 260 4.02 -37.60 1.43
C ILE A 260 4.54 -38.97 0.96
N LEU A 261 5.60 -39.02 0.14
CA LEU A 261 6.14 -40.27 -0.40
C LEU A 261 6.93 -41.10 0.64
N ASP A 262 7.34 -40.48 1.76
CA ASP A 262 7.97 -41.19 2.86
C ASP A 262 6.93 -42.10 3.56
N PRO A 263 7.06 -43.45 3.46
CA PRO A 263 6.09 -44.37 4.06
C PRO A 263 6.16 -44.42 5.58
N THR A 264 7.22 -43.89 6.19
CA THR A 264 7.39 -43.87 7.66
C THR A 264 6.54 -42.79 8.32
N GLN A 265 6.07 -41.79 7.56
CA GLN A 265 5.26 -40.69 8.06
C GLN A 265 3.79 -40.86 7.66
N SER A 266 2.89 -40.68 8.61
CA SER A 266 1.46 -40.55 8.33
C SER A 266 1.16 -39.19 7.68
N ILE A 267 0.08 -39.10 6.88
CA ILE A 267 -0.37 -37.82 6.30
C ILE A 267 -0.64 -36.76 7.38
N SER A 268 -1.08 -37.17 8.55
CA SER A 268 -1.28 -36.25 9.69
C SER A 268 0.04 -35.71 10.22
N GLN A 269 1.08 -36.55 10.33
CA GLN A 269 2.43 -36.10 10.72
C GLN A 269 3.00 -35.11 9.70
N VAL A 270 2.87 -35.41 8.41
CA VAL A 270 3.26 -34.47 7.33
C VAL A 270 2.49 -33.15 7.46
N ALA A 271 1.19 -33.18 7.72
CA ALA A 271 0.41 -31.95 7.90
C ALA A 271 0.92 -31.12 9.10
N TYR A 272 1.22 -31.75 10.24
CA TYR A 272 1.75 -31.07 11.41
C TYR A 272 3.16 -30.51 11.17
N SER A 273 4.03 -31.27 10.48
CA SER A 273 5.39 -30.78 10.14
C SER A 273 5.37 -29.54 9.24
N LEU A 274 4.33 -29.43 8.41
CA LEU A 274 4.11 -28.28 7.52
C LEU A 274 3.37 -27.10 8.20
N GLY A 275 3.03 -27.22 9.49
CA GLY A 275 2.42 -26.14 10.27
C GLY A 275 0.90 -26.10 10.27
N PHE A 276 0.22 -27.14 9.80
CA PHE A 276 -1.24 -27.21 9.92
C PHE A 276 -1.66 -27.64 11.32
N GLN A 277 -2.53 -26.88 11.94
CA GLN A 277 -3.16 -27.28 13.22
C GLN A 277 -4.12 -28.46 13.05
N TYR A 278 -4.75 -28.58 11.88
CA TYR A 278 -5.72 -29.62 11.55
C TYR A 278 -5.37 -30.29 10.22
N PRO A 279 -5.03 -31.60 10.20
CA PRO A 279 -4.66 -32.35 9.00
C PRO A 279 -5.71 -32.32 7.88
N GLN A 280 -6.98 -32.17 8.23
CA GLN A 280 -8.04 -32.05 7.24
C GLN A 280 -7.94 -30.76 6.38
N HIS A 281 -7.39 -29.68 6.92
CA HIS A 281 -7.15 -28.45 6.14
C HIS A 281 -6.05 -28.66 5.10
N PHE A 282 -4.98 -29.37 5.47
CA PHE A 282 -3.94 -29.79 4.55
C PHE A 282 -4.52 -30.66 3.43
N THR A 283 -5.28 -31.73 3.79
CA THR A 283 -5.88 -32.66 2.82
C THR A 283 -6.78 -31.93 1.82
N ARG A 284 -7.61 -30.98 2.29
CA ARG A 284 -8.46 -30.15 1.39
C ARG A 284 -7.64 -29.26 0.46
N MET A 285 -6.61 -28.62 0.99
CA MET A 285 -5.76 -27.72 0.20
C MET A 285 -4.98 -28.53 -0.84
N PHE A 286 -4.39 -29.65 -0.46
CA PHE A 286 -3.67 -30.55 -1.37
C PHE A 286 -4.60 -31.04 -2.49
N LYS A 287 -5.80 -31.55 -2.16
CA LYS A 287 -6.77 -32.00 -3.17
C LYS A 287 -7.20 -30.87 -4.10
N ARG A 288 -7.40 -29.66 -3.59
CA ARG A 288 -7.77 -28.51 -4.41
C ARG A 288 -6.68 -28.13 -5.43
N ILE A 289 -5.40 -28.23 -5.05
CA ILE A 289 -4.27 -27.81 -5.90
C ILE A 289 -3.78 -28.93 -6.80
N VAL A 290 -3.73 -30.16 -6.29
CA VAL A 290 -3.16 -31.33 -7.01
C VAL A 290 -4.25 -32.15 -7.73
N GLY A 291 -5.52 -31.97 -7.36
CA GLY A 291 -6.65 -32.71 -7.94
C GLY A 291 -6.97 -34.03 -7.24
N GLN A 292 -6.08 -34.57 -6.41
CA GLN A 292 -6.23 -35.82 -5.65
C GLN A 292 -5.82 -35.65 -4.20
N THR A 293 -6.29 -36.51 -3.32
CA THR A 293 -5.93 -36.48 -1.90
C THR A 293 -4.46 -36.91 -1.69
N PRO A 294 -3.80 -36.54 -0.57
CA PRO A 294 -2.44 -36.99 -0.25
C PRO A 294 -2.31 -38.52 -0.24
N ASN A 295 -3.33 -39.24 0.23
CA ASN A 295 -3.32 -40.69 0.24
C ASN A 295 -3.43 -41.30 -1.16
N GLU A 296 -4.26 -40.72 -2.04
CA GLU A 296 -4.36 -41.12 -3.44
C GLU A 296 -3.05 -40.83 -4.18
N TYR A 297 -2.44 -39.67 -3.92
CA TYR A 297 -1.15 -39.28 -4.49
C TYR A 297 -0.05 -40.26 -4.07
N ARG A 298 0.08 -40.63 -2.80
CA ARG A 298 1.03 -41.63 -2.28
C ARG A 298 0.87 -42.99 -2.93
N LYS A 299 -0.37 -43.41 -3.23
CA LYS A 299 -0.65 -44.73 -3.84
C LYS A 299 -0.40 -44.78 -5.37
N ALA A 300 -0.40 -43.61 -5.99
CA ALA A 300 -0.25 -43.48 -7.43
C ALA A 300 1.21 -43.38 -7.90
N GLN A 301 2.16 -43.22 -6.98
CA GLN A 301 3.60 -43.19 -7.19
C GLN A 301 4.24 -44.51 -6.74
#